data_ca0ba3df661ead204d3e9fe7e90b01cd
#
_entry.id   ca0ba3df661ead204d3e9fe7e90b01cd
#
_cell.length_a   1.000
_cell.length_b   1.000
_cell.length_c   1.000
_cell.angle_alpha   90.00
_cell.angle_beta   90.00
_cell.angle_gamma   90.00
#
_symmetry.space_group_name_H-M   'P 1'
#
loop_
_entity.id
_entity.type
_entity.pdbx_description
1 polymer ?
#
loop_
_entity_poly.entity_id
_entity_poly.type
_entity_poly.pdbx_seq_one_letter_code
_entity_poly.pdbx_strand_id
1 'polypeptide(L)'
;MLLVQQVDQAVHSVSVISYILYLFFNHCQKMKLLLYPHGGSGNHGCEAIVRSTLKMIPTATLFSSNPDEDKRYGLDAICTLRAAQAPMSHLSLAYWKAFIRYRFGDKEAFDRTSFRSIFQEANSDSYALSIGGDNYCYGVPVFIYLVNKQLRKQGIKTILWGCSVEPEVLKGDILNDLRSYTHIFARESITYEAMKEKGIQQLSLFPDPAFQLNRTDLTLPEGFAEGNTVGINVSPMIIKHEKAKGMTLLNYRQLIRYIIATTDMQIALIPHVVWNYNDDRIPLQFLYNEFKGTGRVVLIEDHNAEELKGFISRCRFLVASRTHASIAAYSTQIPTLVMGYSVKARGIARDLFGNEEHYVLPVQSLQQGNDLLKAFQWLQTHEDEIRKHYRTFMPGYLAKTFQAGQLLQTL
;
A
#
# COMPACT_ATOMS: atom_id res chain seq x y z
N MET A 1 48.88 29.93 -2.02
CA MET A 1 48.10 29.84 -3.25
C MET A 1 47.22 28.59 -3.30
N LEU A 2 47.68 27.39 -3.01
CA LEU A 2 46.87 26.16 -3.05
C LEU A 2 45.67 26.14 -2.06
N LEU A 3 45.81 26.71 -0.88
CA LEU A 3 44.71 26.77 0.11
C LEU A 3 43.59 27.72 -0.29
N VAL A 4 43.88 28.81 -0.98
CA VAL A 4 42.85 29.76 -1.47
C VAL A 4 42.02 29.14 -2.62
N GLN A 5 42.66 28.36 -3.51
CA GLN A 5 41.95 27.64 -4.57
C GLN A 5 41.03 26.54 -4.06
N GLN A 6 41.42 25.84 -2.98
CA GLN A 6 40.56 24.82 -2.35
C GLN A 6 39.35 25.43 -1.62
N VAL A 7 39.49 26.59 -1.02
CA VAL A 7 38.40 27.33 -0.38
C VAL A 7 37.41 27.86 -1.42
N ASP A 8 37.90 28.42 -2.53
CA ASP A 8 37.04 28.89 -3.62
C ASP A 8 36.25 27.74 -4.28
N GLN A 9 36.85 26.57 -4.50
CA GLN A 9 36.16 25.42 -5.02
C GLN A 9 35.09 24.89 -4.04
N ALA A 10 35.37 24.89 -2.72
CA ALA A 10 34.41 24.49 -1.69
C ALA A 10 33.23 25.48 -1.60
N VAL A 11 33.48 26.79 -1.67
CA VAL A 11 32.43 27.82 -1.64
C VAL A 11 31.57 27.76 -2.91
N HIS A 12 32.17 27.51 -4.08
CA HIS A 12 31.41 27.33 -5.32
C HIS A 12 30.54 26.07 -5.28
N SER A 13 31.03 24.94 -4.74
CA SER A 13 30.26 23.71 -4.63
C SER A 13 29.08 23.85 -3.66
N VAL A 14 29.26 24.55 -2.54
CA VAL A 14 28.18 24.83 -1.56
C VAL A 14 27.12 25.76 -2.18
N SER A 15 27.53 26.77 -2.95
CA SER A 15 26.57 27.67 -3.61
C SER A 15 25.78 26.98 -4.73
N VAL A 16 26.40 26.08 -5.48
CA VAL A 16 25.73 25.27 -6.52
C VAL A 16 24.75 24.27 -5.89
N ILE A 17 25.15 23.60 -4.81
CA ILE A 17 24.27 22.69 -4.10
C ILE A 17 23.08 23.46 -3.49
N SER A 18 23.32 24.62 -2.87
CA SER A 18 22.27 25.47 -2.32
C SER A 18 21.32 26.00 -3.42
N TYR A 19 21.85 26.34 -4.59
CA TYR A 19 21.05 26.78 -5.73
C TYR A 19 20.24 25.61 -6.33
N ILE A 20 20.82 24.43 -6.46
CA ILE A 20 20.14 23.22 -6.89
C ILE A 20 19.02 22.84 -5.88
N LEU A 21 19.31 22.89 -4.58
CA LEU A 21 18.31 22.68 -3.53
C LEU A 21 17.22 23.75 -3.58
N TYR A 22 17.54 25.01 -3.81
CA TYR A 22 16.57 26.11 -3.98
C TYR A 22 15.68 25.92 -5.21
N LEU A 23 16.26 25.55 -6.37
CA LEU A 23 15.49 25.22 -7.57
C LEU A 23 14.61 23.97 -7.37
N PHE A 24 15.15 22.97 -6.69
CA PHE A 24 14.43 21.75 -6.34
C PHE A 24 13.25 22.05 -5.39
N PHE A 25 13.47 22.84 -4.33
CA PHE A 25 12.41 23.29 -3.43
C PHE A 25 11.33 24.13 -4.12
N ASN A 26 11.73 25.05 -5.01
CA ASN A 26 10.78 25.88 -5.77
C ASN A 26 9.99 25.08 -6.82
N HIS A 27 10.61 24.05 -7.42
CA HIS A 27 9.91 23.15 -8.34
C HIS A 27 8.91 22.25 -7.60
N CYS A 28 9.30 21.72 -6.44
CA CYS A 28 8.39 21.00 -5.55
C CYS A 28 7.18 21.84 -5.08
N GLN A 29 7.35 23.14 -4.87
CA GLN A 29 6.25 24.03 -4.51
C GLN A 29 5.25 24.29 -5.65
N LYS A 30 5.64 24.05 -6.91
CA LYS A 30 4.76 24.25 -8.07
C LYS A 30 3.98 22.99 -8.48
N MET A 31 4.49 21.80 -8.15
CA MET A 31 3.84 20.55 -8.54
C MET A 31 2.59 20.29 -7.66
N LYS A 32 1.43 20.20 -8.28
CA LYS A 32 0.18 19.83 -7.62
C LYS A 32 -0.16 18.36 -7.87
N LEU A 33 -0.18 17.55 -6.83
CA LEU A 33 -0.59 16.15 -6.93
C LEU A 33 -2.10 16.00 -6.76
N LEU A 34 -2.70 15.22 -7.65
CA LEU A 34 -4.08 14.74 -7.55
C LEU A 34 -4.03 13.23 -7.31
N LEU A 35 -4.33 12.80 -6.09
CA LEU A 35 -4.28 11.39 -5.70
C LEU A 35 -5.65 10.74 -5.89
N TYR A 36 -5.72 9.66 -6.65
CA TYR A 36 -6.94 8.89 -6.96
C TYR A 36 -6.60 7.47 -7.42
N PRO A 37 -7.50 6.50 -7.42
CA PRO A 37 -8.65 6.43 -6.54
C PRO A 37 -8.20 6.16 -5.12
N HIS A 38 -8.97 6.63 -4.17
CA HIS A 38 -8.81 6.26 -2.77
C HIS A 38 -10.14 5.77 -2.22
N GLY A 39 -10.16 4.54 -1.72
CA GLY A 39 -11.38 3.90 -1.22
C GLY A 39 -11.80 4.36 0.16
N GLY A 40 -10.83 4.87 0.94
CA GLY A 40 -10.97 5.27 2.33
C GLY A 40 -9.90 4.63 3.22
N SER A 41 -9.62 5.27 4.35
CA SER A 41 -8.57 4.87 5.31
C SER A 41 -8.93 3.67 6.19
N GLY A 42 -10.17 3.19 6.18
CA GLY A 42 -10.53 1.90 6.79
C GLY A 42 -9.85 0.70 6.13
N ASN A 43 -9.16 0.93 5.00
CA ASN A 43 -8.06 0.11 4.53
C ASN A 43 -6.75 0.85 4.83
N HIS A 44 -6.12 0.50 5.96
CA HIS A 44 -4.88 1.15 6.42
C HIS A 44 -3.71 0.98 5.46
N GLY A 45 -3.79 0.06 4.52
CA GLY A 45 -2.86 -0.02 3.39
C GLY A 45 -3.02 1.14 2.40
N CYS A 46 -4.25 1.53 2.09
CA CYS A 46 -4.52 2.70 1.25
C CYS A 46 -4.10 3.99 1.98
N GLU A 47 -4.38 4.09 3.27
CA GLU A 47 -3.93 5.17 4.14
C GLU A 47 -2.39 5.27 4.15
N ALA A 48 -1.70 4.14 4.33
CA ALA A 48 -0.25 4.06 4.36
C ALA A 48 0.39 4.59 3.06
N ILE A 49 -0.18 4.26 1.90
CA ILE A 49 0.28 4.79 0.60
C ILE A 49 0.12 6.31 0.55
N VAL A 50 -1.01 6.87 0.98
CA VAL A 50 -1.24 8.31 1.00
C VAL A 50 -0.23 9.02 1.90
N ARG A 51 -0.12 8.62 3.17
CA ARG A 51 0.82 9.20 4.14
C ARG A 51 2.25 9.16 3.64
N SER A 52 2.68 8.02 3.11
CA SER A 52 4.03 7.82 2.59
C SER A 52 4.31 8.64 1.33
N THR A 53 3.33 8.79 0.44
CA THR A 53 3.45 9.64 -0.75
C THR A 53 3.62 11.11 -0.34
N LEU A 54 2.84 11.58 0.63
CA LEU A 54 2.93 12.95 1.15
C LEU A 54 4.23 13.24 1.90
N LYS A 55 4.87 12.22 2.48
CA LYS A 55 6.22 12.35 3.06
C LYS A 55 7.28 12.62 1.99
N MET A 56 7.09 12.08 0.79
CA MET A 56 8.00 12.30 -0.34
C MET A 56 7.68 13.59 -1.11
N ILE A 57 6.39 13.92 -1.24
CA ILE A 57 5.89 15.09 -1.95
C ILE A 57 4.73 15.71 -1.15
N PRO A 58 4.97 16.80 -0.40
CA PRO A 58 4.08 17.23 0.69
C PRO A 58 2.79 17.94 0.26
N THR A 59 2.59 18.24 -1.03
CA THR A 59 1.39 18.99 -1.47
C THR A 59 0.52 18.15 -2.40
N ALA A 60 -0.66 17.75 -1.91
CA ALA A 60 -1.61 16.97 -2.71
C ALA A 60 -3.08 17.26 -2.37
N THR A 61 -3.94 17.02 -3.35
CA THR A 61 -5.38 16.86 -3.16
C THR A 61 -5.74 15.37 -3.28
N LEU A 62 -6.33 14.80 -2.24
CA LEU A 62 -6.80 13.43 -2.21
C LEU A 62 -8.28 13.36 -2.58
N PHE A 63 -8.62 12.60 -3.62
CA PHE A 63 -9.98 12.31 -4.03
C PHE A 63 -10.44 10.97 -3.45
N SER A 64 -11.22 11.05 -2.39
CA SER A 64 -11.67 9.91 -1.60
C SER A 64 -13.11 9.51 -1.89
N SER A 65 -13.37 8.21 -1.86
CA SER A 65 -14.73 7.65 -1.86
C SER A 65 -15.41 7.76 -0.49
N ASN A 66 -14.61 7.87 0.60
CA ASN A 66 -15.08 7.97 1.99
C ASN A 66 -14.35 9.10 2.75
N PRO A 67 -14.61 10.38 2.42
CA PRO A 67 -13.89 11.49 3.05
C PRO A 67 -14.05 11.59 4.56
N ASP A 68 -15.20 11.19 5.11
CA ASP A 68 -15.44 11.24 6.55
C ASP A 68 -14.68 10.14 7.31
N GLU A 69 -14.45 8.99 6.67
CA GLU A 69 -13.56 7.97 7.17
C GLU A 69 -12.11 8.47 7.20
N ASP A 70 -11.67 9.13 6.14
CA ASP A 70 -10.31 9.68 6.05
C ASP A 70 -10.05 10.79 7.08
N LYS A 71 -11.04 11.63 7.37
CA LYS A 71 -10.95 12.61 8.46
C LYS A 71 -10.79 11.94 9.83
N ARG A 72 -11.53 10.85 10.08
CA ARG A 72 -11.42 10.09 11.33
C ARG A 72 -9.99 9.59 11.57
N TYR A 73 -9.25 9.25 10.51
CA TYR A 73 -7.84 8.86 10.59
C TYR A 73 -6.87 10.03 10.36
N GLY A 74 -7.35 11.28 10.28
CA GLY A 74 -6.52 12.47 10.27
C GLY A 74 -5.82 12.79 8.95
N LEU A 75 -6.33 12.30 7.80
CA LEU A 75 -5.75 12.64 6.50
C LEU A 75 -6.02 14.09 6.08
N ASP A 76 -7.09 14.71 6.57
CA ASP A 76 -7.42 16.12 6.34
C ASP A 76 -6.41 17.09 6.99
N ALA A 77 -5.66 16.64 7.99
CA ALA A 77 -4.56 17.41 8.60
C ALA A 77 -3.30 17.48 7.73
N ILE A 78 -3.13 16.55 6.77
CA ILE A 78 -1.90 16.40 5.99
C ILE A 78 -2.09 16.63 4.48
N CYS A 79 -3.32 16.66 3.97
CA CYS A 79 -3.61 16.97 2.57
C CYS A 79 -4.99 17.61 2.39
N THR A 80 -5.21 18.22 1.22
CA THR A 80 -6.55 18.69 0.85
C THR A 80 -7.43 17.49 0.52
N LEU A 81 -8.51 17.27 1.27
CA LEU A 81 -9.44 16.16 1.06
C LEU A 81 -10.65 16.60 0.24
N ARG A 82 -11.00 15.83 -0.80
CA ARG A 82 -12.17 16.02 -1.65
C ARG A 82 -12.92 14.71 -1.85
N ALA A 83 -14.24 14.80 -1.96
CA ALA A 83 -15.01 13.65 -2.39
C ALA A 83 -14.68 13.31 -3.87
N ALA A 84 -14.37 12.04 -4.13
CA ALA A 84 -14.09 11.55 -5.49
C ALA A 84 -15.31 11.70 -6.38
N GLN A 85 -16.50 11.38 -5.85
CA GLN A 85 -17.77 11.52 -6.54
C GLN A 85 -18.56 12.71 -5.98
N ALA A 86 -18.92 13.62 -6.85
CA ALA A 86 -19.80 14.73 -6.49
C ALA A 86 -21.27 14.25 -6.50
N PRO A 87 -22.04 14.57 -5.46
CA PRO A 87 -23.45 14.22 -5.42
C PRO A 87 -24.18 14.81 -6.63
N MET A 88 -25.12 14.05 -7.19
CA MET A 88 -25.85 14.44 -8.38
C MET A 88 -27.36 14.33 -8.09
N SER A 89 -27.97 15.47 -7.81
CA SER A 89 -29.43 15.55 -7.64
C SER A 89 -30.13 15.61 -9.01
N HIS A 90 -31.26 14.92 -9.15
CA HIS A 90 -32.16 15.03 -10.32
C HIS A 90 -32.65 16.47 -10.59
N LEU A 91 -32.60 17.34 -9.59
CA LEU A 91 -32.97 18.75 -9.73
C LEU A 91 -31.79 19.64 -10.20
N SER A 92 -30.57 19.09 -10.31
CA SER A 92 -29.40 19.88 -10.67
C SER A 92 -29.24 20.05 -12.18
N LEU A 93 -28.74 21.21 -12.60
CA LEU A 93 -28.39 21.47 -14.01
C LEU A 93 -27.32 20.46 -14.50
N ALA A 94 -26.43 19.98 -13.62
CA ALA A 94 -25.42 18.99 -13.95
C ALA A 94 -26.06 17.66 -14.37
N TYR A 95 -27.09 17.21 -13.66
CA TYR A 95 -27.84 16.02 -13.99
C TYR A 95 -28.51 16.13 -15.38
N TRP A 96 -29.22 17.23 -15.64
CA TRP A 96 -29.92 17.43 -16.89
C TRP A 96 -28.98 17.56 -18.08
N LYS A 97 -27.84 18.23 -17.90
CA LYS A 97 -26.75 18.25 -18.93
C LYS A 97 -26.22 16.85 -19.22
N ALA A 98 -25.98 16.04 -18.20
CA ALA A 98 -25.53 14.67 -18.35
C ALA A 98 -26.60 13.81 -19.03
N PHE A 99 -27.88 13.97 -18.64
CA PHE A 99 -29.01 13.25 -19.23
C PHE A 99 -29.17 13.55 -20.73
N ILE A 100 -29.12 14.84 -21.11
CA ILE A 100 -29.18 15.24 -22.53
C ILE A 100 -28.05 14.59 -23.31
N ARG A 101 -26.80 14.69 -22.85
CA ARG A 101 -25.64 14.08 -23.51
C ARG A 101 -25.79 12.56 -23.62
N TYR A 102 -26.27 11.91 -22.57
CA TYR A 102 -26.53 10.46 -22.55
C TYR A 102 -27.57 10.07 -23.61
N ARG A 103 -28.66 10.85 -23.75
CA ARG A 103 -29.70 10.64 -24.78
C ARG A 103 -29.14 10.81 -26.19
N PHE A 104 -28.12 11.66 -26.39
CA PHE A 104 -27.44 11.85 -27.67
C PHE A 104 -26.24 10.90 -27.87
N GLY A 105 -26.16 9.80 -27.12
CA GLY A 105 -25.22 8.70 -27.36
C GLY A 105 -23.95 8.75 -26.51
N ASP A 106 -23.77 9.75 -25.63
CA ASP A 106 -22.64 9.85 -24.74
C ASP A 106 -22.86 9.03 -23.47
N LYS A 107 -22.59 7.74 -23.54
CA LYS A 107 -22.82 6.80 -22.43
C LYS A 107 -22.00 7.08 -21.17
N GLU A 108 -20.88 7.81 -21.28
CA GLU A 108 -20.00 8.19 -20.15
C GLU A 108 -20.43 9.51 -19.48
N ALA A 109 -21.50 10.17 -19.92
CA ALA A 109 -21.88 11.51 -19.48
C ALA A 109 -22.17 11.61 -17.97
N PHE A 110 -22.86 10.62 -17.40
CA PHE A 110 -23.15 10.57 -15.97
C PHE A 110 -21.89 10.33 -15.15
N ASP A 111 -21.04 9.39 -15.56
CA ASP A 111 -19.81 9.07 -14.84
C ASP A 111 -18.85 10.26 -14.87
N ARG A 112 -18.66 10.92 -16.03
CA ARG A 112 -17.86 12.16 -16.09
C ARG A 112 -18.43 13.27 -15.21
N THR A 113 -19.73 13.37 -15.09
CA THR A 113 -20.37 14.37 -14.22
C THR A 113 -20.20 14.01 -12.75
N SER A 114 -20.21 12.74 -12.40
CA SER A 114 -19.93 12.25 -11.04
C SER A 114 -18.51 12.56 -10.60
N PHE A 115 -17.52 12.30 -11.45
CA PHE A 115 -16.09 12.57 -11.15
C PHE A 115 -15.63 13.99 -11.51
N ARG A 116 -16.54 14.94 -11.72
CA ARG A 116 -16.19 16.30 -12.16
C ARG A 116 -15.24 17.04 -11.21
N SER A 117 -15.25 16.73 -9.93
CA SER A 117 -14.39 17.39 -8.93
C SER A 117 -12.91 17.24 -9.27
N ILE A 118 -12.45 16.06 -9.67
CA ILE A 118 -11.06 15.84 -10.05
C ILE A 118 -10.70 16.61 -11.34
N PHE A 119 -11.61 16.67 -12.32
CA PHE A 119 -11.38 17.36 -13.59
C PHE A 119 -11.36 18.89 -13.44
N GLN A 120 -12.10 19.44 -12.49
CA GLN A 120 -12.14 20.88 -12.17
C GLN A 120 -10.94 21.33 -11.34
N GLU A 121 -10.39 20.44 -10.51
CA GLU A 121 -9.22 20.71 -9.68
C GLU A 121 -7.91 20.65 -10.49
N ALA A 122 -7.89 19.88 -11.59
CA ALA A 122 -6.72 19.68 -12.44
C ALA A 122 -6.37 20.96 -13.22
N ASN A 123 -5.08 21.28 -13.31
CA ASN A 123 -4.53 22.36 -14.12
C ASN A 123 -3.22 21.92 -14.79
N SER A 124 -2.59 22.78 -15.61
CA SER A 124 -1.35 22.45 -16.36
C SER A 124 -0.19 21.97 -15.50
N ASP A 125 -0.15 22.36 -14.22
CA ASP A 125 0.93 22.03 -13.30
C ASP A 125 0.59 20.76 -12.45
N SER A 126 -0.54 20.12 -12.76
CA SER A 126 -1.00 18.95 -12.02
C SER A 126 -0.43 17.64 -12.55
N TYR A 127 -0.10 16.75 -11.62
CA TYR A 127 0.20 15.34 -11.87
C TYR A 127 -0.87 14.49 -11.20
N ALA A 128 -1.51 13.63 -11.95
CA ALA A 128 -2.58 12.78 -11.48
C ALA A 128 -2.03 11.37 -11.18
N LEU A 129 -1.89 11.05 -9.89
CA LEU A 129 -1.37 9.79 -9.42
C LEU A 129 -2.50 8.81 -9.17
N SER A 130 -2.57 7.76 -9.97
CA SER A 130 -3.40 6.59 -9.69
C SER A 130 -2.73 5.77 -8.59
N ILE A 131 -3.16 5.99 -7.34
CA ILE A 131 -2.69 5.30 -6.15
C ILE A 131 -3.59 4.09 -5.85
N GLY A 132 -3.21 3.23 -4.89
CA GLY A 132 -4.06 2.11 -4.49
C GLY A 132 -3.43 0.74 -4.74
N GLY A 133 -2.24 0.71 -5.32
CA GLY A 133 -1.37 -0.48 -5.42
C GLY A 133 -1.91 -1.65 -6.25
N ASP A 134 -3.21 -1.91 -6.24
CA ASP A 134 -3.86 -3.07 -6.89
C ASP A 134 -5.06 -2.69 -7.77
N ASN A 135 -5.06 -1.47 -8.30
CA ASN A 135 -6.13 -0.92 -9.13
C ASN A 135 -6.49 -1.76 -10.36
N TYR A 136 -5.55 -2.58 -10.86
CA TYR A 136 -5.72 -3.46 -12.02
C TYR A 136 -5.75 -4.96 -11.66
N CYS A 137 -5.78 -5.32 -10.35
CA CYS A 137 -5.74 -6.72 -9.92
C CYS A 137 -7.11 -7.41 -9.92
N TYR A 138 -8.22 -6.66 -9.79
CA TYR A 138 -9.55 -7.24 -9.49
C TYR A 138 -10.57 -7.01 -10.60
N GLY A 139 -10.16 -7.12 -11.85
CA GLY A 139 -11.02 -6.92 -13.03
C GLY A 139 -10.77 -5.60 -13.75
N VAL A 140 -11.66 -5.25 -14.67
CA VAL A 140 -11.53 -4.05 -15.51
C VAL A 140 -11.92 -2.81 -14.70
N PRO A 141 -10.99 -1.89 -14.42
CA PRO A 141 -11.27 -0.70 -13.60
C PRO A 141 -11.92 0.42 -14.44
N VAL A 142 -13.17 0.23 -14.87
CA VAL A 142 -13.86 1.10 -15.83
C VAL A 142 -13.82 2.58 -15.45
N PHE A 143 -14.01 2.90 -14.17
CA PHE A 143 -13.99 4.29 -13.71
C PHE A 143 -12.57 4.89 -13.77
N ILE A 144 -11.50 4.11 -13.54
CA ILE A 144 -10.10 4.55 -13.66
C ILE A 144 -9.82 4.89 -15.13
N TYR A 145 -10.27 4.05 -16.07
CA TYR A 145 -10.12 4.34 -17.49
C TYR A 145 -10.76 5.66 -17.90
N LEU A 146 -11.97 5.90 -17.40
CA LEU A 146 -12.70 7.15 -17.68
C LEU A 146 -11.94 8.36 -17.10
N VAL A 147 -11.49 8.29 -15.85
CA VAL A 147 -10.76 9.37 -15.18
C VAL A 147 -9.44 9.62 -15.91
N ASN A 148 -8.65 8.58 -16.18
CA ASN A 148 -7.39 8.66 -16.91
C ASN A 148 -7.58 9.30 -18.30
N LYS A 149 -8.54 8.78 -19.08
CA LYS A 149 -8.88 9.28 -20.42
C LYS A 149 -9.24 10.77 -20.40
N GLN A 150 -10.01 11.20 -19.40
CA GLN A 150 -10.46 12.58 -19.31
C GLN A 150 -9.35 13.51 -18.85
N LEU A 151 -8.51 13.12 -17.90
CA LEU A 151 -7.35 13.89 -17.46
C LEU A 151 -6.32 14.06 -18.59
N ARG A 152 -6.02 12.98 -19.32
CA ARG A 152 -5.14 13.04 -20.52
C ARG A 152 -5.67 13.97 -21.61
N LYS A 153 -7.01 14.03 -21.81
CA LYS A 153 -7.62 15.01 -22.74
C LYS A 153 -7.42 16.46 -22.32
N GLN A 154 -7.21 16.70 -21.03
CA GLN A 154 -6.87 18.03 -20.49
C GLN A 154 -5.35 18.30 -20.49
N GLY A 155 -4.54 17.39 -21.03
CA GLY A 155 -3.08 17.51 -21.03
C GLY A 155 -2.41 17.15 -19.70
N ILE A 156 -3.16 16.56 -18.74
CA ILE A 156 -2.64 16.21 -17.42
C ILE A 156 -1.83 14.91 -17.51
N LYS A 157 -0.64 14.92 -16.94
CA LYS A 157 0.21 13.74 -16.81
C LYS A 157 -0.43 12.75 -15.83
N THR A 158 -0.71 11.52 -16.28
CA THR A 158 -1.24 10.43 -15.45
C THR A 158 -0.13 9.46 -15.09
N ILE A 159 -0.02 9.10 -13.84
CA ILE A 159 1.04 8.25 -13.30
C ILE A 159 0.40 7.12 -12.50
N LEU A 160 0.80 5.88 -12.76
CA LEU A 160 0.40 4.73 -11.95
C LEU A 160 1.45 4.53 -10.85
N TRP A 161 1.05 4.70 -9.60
CA TRP A 161 1.96 4.86 -8.48
C TRP A 161 1.95 3.66 -7.54
N GLY A 162 3.08 2.92 -7.48
CA GLY A 162 3.27 1.80 -6.57
C GLY A 162 2.35 0.60 -6.85
N CYS A 163 2.21 0.18 -8.11
CA CYS A 163 1.25 -0.85 -8.52
C CYS A 163 1.82 -2.27 -8.52
N SER A 164 0.91 -3.24 -8.29
CA SER A 164 1.05 -4.64 -8.69
C SER A 164 -0.06 -5.03 -9.66
N VAL A 165 0.27 -5.84 -10.65
CA VAL A 165 -0.68 -6.32 -11.66
C VAL A 165 -0.38 -7.79 -11.94
N GLU A 166 -1.40 -8.65 -11.89
CA GLU A 166 -1.24 -10.07 -12.23
C GLU A 166 -0.85 -10.18 -13.71
N PRO A 167 0.18 -10.95 -14.07
CA PRO A 167 0.64 -11.10 -15.47
C PRO A 167 -0.46 -11.51 -16.43
N GLU A 168 -1.39 -12.35 -15.99
CA GLU A 168 -2.48 -12.92 -16.79
C GLU A 168 -3.51 -11.87 -17.26
N VAL A 169 -3.62 -10.74 -16.55
CA VAL A 169 -4.55 -9.66 -16.92
C VAL A 169 -3.95 -8.63 -17.87
N LEU A 170 -2.64 -8.71 -18.18
CA LEU A 170 -1.94 -7.77 -19.08
C LEU A 170 -2.30 -8.01 -20.56
N LYS A 171 -3.57 -7.74 -20.90
CA LYS A 171 -4.13 -7.89 -22.25
C LYS A 171 -5.30 -6.93 -22.48
N GLY A 172 -5.72 -6.75 -23.74
CA GLY A 172 -6.90 -5.97 -24.11
C GLY A 172 -6.86 -4.53 -23.55
N ASP A 173 -7.99 -4.08 -23.02
CA ASP A 173 -8.17 -2.71 -22.54
C ASP A 173 -7.27 -2.35 -21.37
N ILE A 174 -6.94 -3.33 -20.48
CA ILE A 174 -5.99 -3.12 -19.38
C ILE A 174 -4.63 -2.74 -19.93
N LEU A 175 -4.10 -3.51 -20.88
CA LEU A 175 -2.79 -3.23 -21.47
C LEU A 175 -2.78 -1.90 -22.24
N ASN A 176 -3.87 -1.56 -22.95
CA ASN A 176 -4.02 -0.31 -23.69
C ASN A 176 -4.04 0.91 -22.74
N ASP A 177 -4.74 0.84 -21.62
CA ASP A 177 -4.77 1.93 -20.64
C ASP A 177 -3.41 2.07 -19.94
N LEU A 178 -2.77 0.96 -19.57
CA LEU A 178 -1.41 0.97 -18.98
C LEU A 178 -0.38 1.63 -19.92
N ARG A 179 -0.42 1.35 -21.21
CA ARG A 179 0.45 2.00 -22.23
C ARG A 179 0.20 3.50 -22.35
N SER A 180 -0.94 3.98 -21.90
CA SER A 180 -1.34 5.38 -22.00
C SER A 180 -0.90 6.23 -20.80
N TYR A 181 -0.37 5.63 -19.73
CA TYR A 181 0.21 6.39 -18.61
C TYR A 181 1.47 7.13 -19.04
N THR A 182 1.69 8.32 -18.47
CA THR A 182 2.95 9.05 -18.65
C THR A 182 4.11 8.26 -18.05
N HIS A 183 3.89 7.65 -16.87
CA HIS A 183 4.85 6.77 -16.22
C HIS A 183 4.16 5.76 -15.29
N ILE A 184 4.79 4.60 -15.09
CA ILE A 184 4.34 3.54 -14.20
C ILE A 184 5.46 3.21 -13.21
N PHE A 185 5.12 3.25 -11.92
CA PHE A 185 5.98 2.77 -10.85
C PHE A 185 5.47 1.41 -10.38
N ALA A 186 6.08 0.33 -10.88
CA ALA A 186 5.83 -1.01 -10.37
C ALA A 186 6.51 -1.17 -9.01
N ARG A 187 5.81 -1.78 -8.04
CA ARG A 187 6.33 -1.91 -6.67
C ARG A 187 7.04 -3.22 -6.39
N GLU A 188 7.01 -4.18 -7.33
CA GLU A 188 7.71 -5.45 -7.23
C GLU A 188 8.08 -5.99 -8.61
N SER A 189 9.09 -6.88 -8.63
CA SER A 189 9.75 -7.35 -9.86
C SER A 189 8.85 -8.17 -10.78
N ILE A 190 7.91 -8.97 -10.26
CA ILE A 190 7.05 -9.82 -11.11
C ILE A 190 6.17 -8.93 -12.01
N THR A 191 5.55 -7.90 -11.44
CA THR A 191 4.78 -6.91 -12.22
C THR A 191 5.66 -6.15 -13.21
N TYR A 192 6.85 -5.71 -12.75
CA TYR A 192 7.78 -4.97 -13.60
C TYR A 192 8.21 -5.79 -14.81
N GLU A 193 8.65 -7.03 -14.60
CA GLU A 193 9.10 -7.92 -15.67
C GLU A 193 7.95 -8.24 -16.65
N ALA A 194 6.77 -8.57 -16.13
CA ALA A 194 5.60 -8.85 -16.97
C ALA A 194 5.18 -7.63 -17.83
N MET A 195 5.20 -6.42 -17.28
CA MET A 195 4.91 -5.21 -18.03
C MET A 195 5.98 -4.91 -19.09
N LYS A 196 7.26 -5.12 -18.75
CA LYS A 196 8.38 -4.95 -19.67
C LYS A 196 8.28 -5.92 -20.84
N GLU A 197 7.94 -7.19 -20.61
CA GLU A 197 7.70 -8.19 -21.65
C GLU A 197 6.55 -7.80 -22.59
N LYS A 198 5.53 -7.09 -22.09
CA LYS A 198 4.44 -6.52 -22.88
C LYS A 198 4.80 -5.24 -23.62
N GLY A 199 6.06 -4.80 -23.55
CA GLY A 199 6.60 -3.66 -24.29
C GLY A 199 6.21 -2.29 -23.71
N ILE A 200 5.87 -2.21 -22.40
CA ILE A 200 5.66 -0.92 -21.72
C ILE A 200 7.04 -0.32 -21.44
N GLN A 201 7.32 0.88 -22.03
CA GLN A 201 8.63 1.54 -21.95
C GLN A 201 8.72 2.54 -20.77
N GLN A 202 7.62 3.23 -20.45
CA GLN A 202 7.53 4.23 -19.37
C GLN A 202 7.32 3.54 -18.01
N LEU A 203 8.30 2.78 -17.56
CA LEU A 203 8.20 1.86 -16.44
C LEU A 203 9.45 1.92 -15.56
N SER A 204 9.27 1.99 -14.25
CA SER A 204 10.32 1.88 -13.24
C SER A 204 9.95 0.93 -12.12
N LEU A 205 10.97 0.28 -11.54
CA LEU A 205 10.83 -0.60 -10.38
C LEU A 205 11.32 0.11 -9.12
N PHE A 206 10.40 0.42 -8.22
CA PHE A 206 10.69 0.97 -6.90
C PHE A 206 9.85 0.24 -5.84
N PRO A 207 10.36 0.08 -4.62
CA PRO A 207 9.55 -0.50 -3.56
C PRO A 207 8.25 0.27 -3.32
N ASP A 208 7.25 -0.42 -2.75
CA ASP A 208 5.96 0.19 -2.41
C ASP A 208 6.16 1.49 -1.58
N PRO A 209 5.46 2.59 -1.89
CA PRO A 209 5.55 3.83 -1.12
C PRO A 209 5.36 3.63 0.39
N ALA A 210 4.51 2.69 0.80
CA ALA A 210 4.23 2.41 2.21
C ALA A 210 5.44 1.94 3.03
N PHE A 211 6.55 1.56 2.39
CA PHE A 211 7.82 1.35 3.11
C PHE A 211 8.33 2.61 3.80
N GLN A 212 7.91 3.81 3.35
CA GLN A 212 8.26 5.11 3.95
C GLN A 212 7.32 5.55 5.07
N LEU A 213 6.26 4.79 5.39
CA LEU A 213 5.34 5.12 6.46
C LEU A 213 6.10 5.31 7.78
N ASN A 214 5.79 6.39 8.51
CA ASN A 214 6.29 6.56 9.87
C ASN A 214 5.65 5.51 10.80
N ARG A 215 6.20 5.34 11.98
CA ARG A 215 5.57 4.60 13.06
C ARG A 215 5.20 5.57 14.18
N THR A 216 4.11 5.29 14.85
CA THR A 216 3.67 5.98 16.07
C THR A 216 3.55 4.94 17.18
N ASP A 217 4.32 5.13 18.25
CA ASP A 217 4.34 4.20 19.37
C ASP A 217 3.27 4.60 20.39
N LEU A 218 2.25 3.78 20.53
CA LEU A 218 1.24 3.88 21.59
C LEU A 218 1.63 3.01 22.80
N THR A 219 0.99 3.24 23.93
CA THR A 219 1.09 2.35 25.09
C THR A 219 0.64 0.95 24.70
N LEU A 220 1.44 -0.06 25.02
CA LEU A 220 1.10 -1.46 24.75
C LEU A 220 -0.04 -1.91 25.67
N PRO A 221 -1.04 -2.63 25.15
CA PRO A 221 -2.09 -3.17 25.98
C PRO A 221 -1.55 -4.29 26.88
N GLU A 222 -2.26 -4.54 27.98
CA GLU A 222 -1.96 -5.68 28.86
C GLU A 222 -1.97 -6.99 28.06
N GLY A 223 -0.99 -7.85 28.30
CA GLY A 223 -0.79 -9.09 27.54
C GLY A 223 0.04 -8.95 26.26
N PHE A 224 0.50 -7.76 25.91
CA PHE A 224 1.48 -7.58 24.84
C PHE A 224 2.89 -7.46 25.44
N ALA A 225 3.79 -8.36 25.10
CA ALA A 225 5.20 -8.32 25.51
C ALA A 225 6.07 -7.85 24.35
N GLU A 226 6.66 -6.66 24.47
CA GLU A 226 7.56 -6.10 23.45
C GLU A 226 8.74 -7.03 23.17
N GLY A 227 8.99 -7.31 21.89
CA GLY A 227 10.04 -8.23 21.45
C GLY A 227 9.78 -9.72 21.75
N ASN A 228 8.65 -10.06 22.41
CA ASN A 228 8.24 -11.45 22.68
C ASN A 228 6.75 -11.71 22.35
N THR A 229 6.24 -11.03 21.32
CA THR A 229 4.86 -11.19 20.82
C THR A 229 4.87 -11.61 19.36
N VAL A 230 4.02 -12.56 19.01
CA VAL A 230 3.70 -12.88 17.61
C VAL A 230 2.49 -12.08 17.18
N GLY A 231 2.68 -11.13 16.26
CA GLY A 231 1.57 -10.45 15.59
C GLY A 231 0.87 -11.39 14.59
N ILE A 232 -0.44 -11.41 14.60
CA ILE A 232 -1.25 -12.21 13.66
C ILE A 232 -2.29 -11.29 13.01
N ASN A 233 -2.28 -11.24 11.68
CA ASN A 233 -3.30 -10.57 10.88
C ASN A 233 -4.01 -11.60 9.98
N VAL A 234 -5.33 -11.69 10.10
CA VAL A 234 -6.17 -12.57 9.29
C VAL A 234 -7.22 -11.76 8.57
N SER A 235 -7.34 -11.93 7.25
CA SER A 235 -8.31 -11.19 6.45
C SER A 235 -9.43 -12.09 5.91
N PRO A 236 -10.68 -11.59 5.79
CA PRO A 236 -11.74 -12.30 5.07
C PRO A 236 -11.34 -12.61 3.62
N MET A 237 -10.47 -11.81 3.02
CA MET A 237 -10.02 -11.99 1.65
C MET A 237 -9.27 -13.31 1.47
N ILE A 238 -8.32 -13.66 2.35
CA ILE A 238 -7.62 -14.95 2.23
C ILE A 238 -8.54 -16.14 2.49
N ILE A 239 -9.50 -16.01 3.41
CA ILE A 239 -10.52 -17.04 3.67
C ILE A 239 -11.35 -17.28 2.40
N LYS A 240 -11.72 -16.21 1.67
CA LYS A 240 -12.45 -16.31 0.41
C LYS A 240 -11.66 -17.04 -0.69
N HIS A 241 -10.32 -17.00 -0.65
CA HIS A 241 -9.45 -17.63 -1.65
C HIS A 241 -8.96 -19.03 -1.25
N GLU A 242 -9.37 -19.57 -0.10
CA GLU A 242 -9.03 -20.95 0.28
C GLU A 242 -9.68 -21.97 -0.67
N LYS A 243 -8.98 -23.06 -0.97
CA LYS A 243 -9.52 -24.16 -1.78
C LYS A 243 -10.40 -25.09 -0.96
N ALA A 244 -9.99 -25.39 0.28
CA ALA A 244 -10.72 -26.24 1.20
C ALA A 244 -11.35 -25.36 2.27
N LYS A 245 -12.68 -25.36 2.35
CA LYS A 245 -13.46 -24.52 3.28
C LYS A 245 -13.04 -24.72 4.73
N GLY A 246 -12.74 -23.64 5.43
CA GLY A 246 -12.35 -23.63 6.84
C GLY A 246 -10.87 -23.95 7.09
N MET A 247 -10.10 -24.29 6.04
CA MET A 247 -8.69 -24.65 6.17
C MET A 247 -7.83 -23.48 6.66
N THR A 248 -8.14 -22.29 6.24
CA THR A 248 -7.42 -21.06 6.67
C THR A 248 -7.53 -20.90 8.20
N LEU A 249 -8.73 -20.83 8.73
CA LEU A 249 -8.94 -20.66 10.19
C LEU A 249 -8.38 -21.85 10.99
N LEU A 250 -8.49 -23.08 10.48
CA LEU A 250 -7.89 -24.25 11.11
C LEU A 250 -6.37 -24.09 11.27
N ASN A 251 -5.69 -23.60 10.23
CA ASN A 251 -4.25 -23.35 10.26
C ASN A 251 -3.85 -22.28 11.29
N TYR A 252 -4.57 -21.17 11.37
CA TYR A 252 -4.33 -20.14 12.40
C TYR A 252 -4.58 -20.68 13.81
N ARG A 253 -5.63 -21.47 14.02
CA ARG A 253 -5.92 -22.11 15.32
C ARG A 253 -4.80 -23.05 15.76
N GLN A 254 -4.26 -23.87 14.84
CA GLN A 254 -3.14 -24.77 15.14
C GLN A 254 -1.86 -23.98 15.45
N LEU A 255 -1.59 -22.92 14.72
CA LEU A 255 -0.46 -22.02 15.01
C LEU A 255 -0.59 -21.39 16.42
N ILE A 256 -1.75 -20.83 16.76
CA ILE A 256 -2.00 -20.21 18.07
C ILE A 256 -1.82 -21.25 19.19
N ARG A 257 -2.39 -22.45 19.05
CA ARG A 257 -2.24 -23.54 20.03
C ARG A 257 -0.77 -23.92 20.21
N TYR A 258 -0.01 -24.03 19.13
CA TYR A 258 1.42 -24.31 19.19
C TYR A 258 2.17 -23.23 19.97
N ILE A 259 1.99 -21.95 19.63
CA ILE A 259 2.65 -20.85 20.32
C ILE A 259 2.37 -20.87 21.81
N ILE A 260 1.11 -21.05 22.22
CA ILE A 260 0.71 -21.13 23.63
C ILE A 260 1.32 -22.33 24.36
N ALA A 261 1.37 -23.49 23.69
CA ALA A 261 1.79 -24.75 24.33
C ALA A 261 3.31 -24.91 24.41
N THR A 262 4.08 -24.31 23.48
CA THR A 262 5.51 -24.62 23.32
C THR A 262 6.43 -23.42 23.51
N THR A 263 5.89 -22.22 23.69
CA THR A 263 6.69 -20.98 23.84
C THR A 263 6.15 -20.12 24.98
N ASP A 264 6.91 -19.11 25.39
CA ASP A 264 6.49 -18.05 26.32
C ASP A 264 5.97 -16.78 25.61
N MET A 265 5.96 -16.76 24.25
CA MET A 265 5.55 -15.61 23.45
C MET A 265 4.06 -15.29 23.63
N GLN A 266 3.72 -14.03 23.68
CA GLN A 266 2.36 -13.52 23.59
C GLN A 266 1.88 -13.49 22.13
N ILE A 267 0.59 -13.32 21.93
CA ILE A 267 -0.03 -13.22 20.60
C ILE A 267 -0.86 -11.94 20.55
N ALA A 268 -0.60 -11.11 19.55
CA ALA A 268 -1.39 -9.92 19.26
C ALA A 268 -2.15 -10.10 17.94
N LEU A 269 -3.47 -10.06 18.01
CA LEU A 269 -4.35 -10.11 16.84
C LEU A 269 -4.55 -8.69 16.33
N ILE A 270 -4.02 -8.38 15.13
CA ILE A 270 -3.87 -7.01 14.61
C ILE A 270 -4.71 -6.84 13.35
N PRO A 271 -5.80 -6.03 13.36
CA PRO A 271 -6.56 -5.70 12.15
C PRO A 271 -5.78 -4.75 11.25
N HIS A 272 -6.05 -4.79 9.94
CA HIS A 272 -5.44 -3.86 8.99
C HIS A 272 -6.43 -3.35 7.93
N VAL A 273 -7.63 -3.94 7.85
CA VAL A 273 -8.77 -3.44 7.07
C VAL A 273 -10.02 -3.62 7.91
N VAL A 274 -10.80 -2.53 8.00
CA VAL A 274 -12.00 -2.48 8.85
C VAL A 274 -13.28 -2.10 8.07
N TRP A 275 -13.27 -2.27 6.75
CA TRP A 275 -14.44 -2.05 5.92
C TRP A 275 -15.50 -3.12 6.14
N ASN A 276 -16.77 -2.75 6.28
CA ASN A 276 -17.89 -3.65 6.60
C ASN A 276 -17.94 -4.93 5.75
N TYR A 277 -17.57 -4.86 4.48
CA TYR A 277 -17.59 -6.02 3.56
C TYR A 277 -16.27 -6.83 3.56
N ASN A 278 -15.23 -6.38 4.27
CA ASN A 278 -13.90 -7.00 4.28
C ASN A 278 -13.15 -6.70 5.60
N ASP A 279 -13.82 -6.91 6.72
CA ASP A 279 -13.38 -6.52 8.07
C ASP A 279 -12.52 -7.61 8.72
N ASP A 280 -11.24 -7.32 8.93
CA ASP A 280 -10.28 -8.22 9.59
C ASP A 280 -10.68 -8.52 11.04
N ARG A 281 -11.41 -7.62 11.70
CA ARG A 281 -11.86 -7.80 13.08
C ARG A 281 -12.76 -9.01 13.24
N ILE A 282 -13.52 -9.38 12.20
CA ILE A 282 -14.43 -10.55 12.24
C ILE A 282 -13.67 -11.86 12.51
N PRO A 283 -12.73 -12.31 11.65
CA PRO A 283 -11.96 -13.52 11.91
C PRO A 283 -11.03 -13.38 13.12
N LEU A 284 -10.50 -12.20 13.42
CA LEU A 284 -9.66 -11.97 14.59
C LEU A 284 -10.46 -12.10 15.89
N GLN A 285 -11.68 -11.55 15.96
CA GLN A 285 -12.57 -11.70 17.11
C GLN A 285 -12.97 -13.15 17.33
N PHE A 286 -13.19 -13.93 16.26
CA PHE A 286 -13.44 -15.36 16.35
C PHE A 286 -12.26 -16.09 17.03
N LEU A 287 -11.03 -15.84 16.59
CA LEU A 287 -9.83 -16.42 17.21
C LEU A 287 -9.63 -15.93 18.64
N TYR A 288 -9.82 -14.64 18.91
CA TYR A 288 -9.72 -14.09 20.25
C TYR A 288 -10.68 -14.77 21.23
N ASN A 289 -11.94 -14.94 20.86
CA ASN A 289 -12.94 -15.56 21.71
C ASN A 289 -12.60 -17.01 22.07
N GLU A 290 -11.92 -17.75 21.17
CA GLU A 290 -11.47 -19.12 21.44
C GLU A 290 -10.29 -19.17 22.43
N PHE A 291 -9.37 -18.17 22.36
CA PHE A 291 -8.11 -18.26 23.10
C PHE A 291 -7.93 -17.23 24.24
N LYS A 292 -8.81 -16.24 24.39
CA LYS A 292 -8.71 -15.20 25.44
C LYS A 292 -8.57 -15.76 26.87
N GLY A 293 -9.20 -16.89 27.15
CA GLY A 293 -9.12 -17.55 28.45
C GLY A 293 -7.73 -18.08 28.85
N THR A 294 -6.78 -18.11 27.91
CA THR A 294 -5.39 -18.49 28.15
C THR A 294 -4.54 -17.38 28.77
N GLY A 295 -5.00 -16.12 28.73
CA GLY A 295 -4.21 -14.94 29.12
C GLY A 295 -3.03 -14.62 28.21
N ARG A 296 -2.91 -15.32 27.06
CA ARG A 296 -1.76 -15.22 26.13
C ARG A 296 -2.11 -14.49 24.84
N VAL A 297 -3.36 -14.08 24.63
CA VAL A 297 -3.84 -13.47 23.39
C VAL A 297 -4.47 -12.13 23.68
N VAL A 298 -4.02 -11.09 22.98
CA VAL A 298 -4.58 -9.74 23.01
C VAL A 298 -5.15 -9.38 21.63
N LEU A 299 -6.29 -8.70 21.62
CA LEU A 299 -6.86 -8.12 20.41
C LEU A 299 -6.51 -6.64 20.35
N ILE A 300 -5.81 -6.24 19.31
CA ILE A 300 -5.52 -4.82 19.06
C ILE A 300 -6.77 -4.20 18.42
N GLU A 301 -7.18 -3.06 18.96
CA GLU A 301 -8.29 -2.29 18.43
C GLU A 301 -7.93 -1.64 17.07
N ASP A 302 -8.90 -0.97 16.47
CA ASP A 302 -8.71 -0.22 15.25
C ASP A 302 -7.91 1.06 15.50
N HIS A 303 -6.84 1.26 14.74
CA HIS A 303 -5.93 2.38 14.81
C HIS A 303 -5.53 2.84 13.40
N ASN A 304 -5.00 4.05 13.26
CA ASN A 304 -4.45 4.49 11.97
C ASN A 304 -3.20 3.69 11.56
N ALA A 305 -2.81 3.82 10.30
CA ALA A 305 -1.72 3.03 9.72
C ALA A 305 -0.37 3.19 10.44
N GLU A 306 -0.04 4.39 10.94
CA GLU A 306 1.22 4.66 11.67
C GLU A 306 1.22 4.03 13.05
N GLU A 307 0.08 4.04 13.75
CA GLU A 307 -0.11 3.41 15.06
C GLU A 307 -0.09 1.88 14.95
N LEU A 308 -0.78 1.30 13.93
CA LEU A 308 -0.71 -0.15 13.65
C LEU A 308 0.73 -0.58 13.35
N LYS A 309 1.47 0.22 12.59
CA LYS A 309 2.91 -0.01 12.37
C LYS A 309 3.69 0.04 13.68
N GLY A 310 3.31 0.91 14.63
CA GLY A 310 3.90 0.97 15.97
C GLY A 310 3.72 -0.33 16.76
N PHE A 311 2.54 -0.96 16.74
CA PHE A 311 2.32 -2.28 17.34
C PHE A 311 3.12 -3.38 16.62
N ILE A 312 3.05 -3.43 15.29
CA ILE A 312 3.75 -4.43 14.47
C ILE A 312 5.27 -4.37 14.71
N SER A 313 5.85 -3.17 14.80
CA SER A 313 7.30 -2.97 14.99
C SER A 313 7.84 -3.49 16.32
N ARG A 314 6.96 -3.74 17.29
CA ARG A 314 7.29 -4.24 18.63
C ARG A 314 7.00 -5.73 18.80
N CYS A 315 6.54 -6.40 17.74
CA CYS A 315 6.43 -7.86 17.70
C CYS A 315 7.82 -8.52 17.54
N ARG A 316 7.92 -9.78 17.92
CA ARG A 316 9.07 -10.63 17.58
C ARG A 316 8.94 -11.18 16.16
N PHE A 317 7.73 -11.63 15.81
CA PHE A 317 7.36 -12.16 14.50
C PHE A 317 6.03 -11.57 14.04
N LEU A 318 5.80 -11.58 12.73
CA LEU A 318 4.46 -11.30 12.17
C LEU A 318 4.01 -12.43 11.24
N VAL A 319 2.76 -12.85 11.37
CA VAL A 319 2.06 -13.69 10.38
C VAL A 319 0.96 -12.83 9.76
N ALA A 320 1.16 -12.38 8.52
CA ALA A 320 0.32 -11.38 7.86
C ALA A 320 -0.49 -11.96 6.70
N SER A 321 -1.71 -11.50 6.53
CA SER A 321 -2.54 -11.75 5.34
C SER A 321 -2.79 -10.50 4.50
N ARG A 322 -2.43 -9.34 5.01
CA ARG A 322 -2.52 -8.04 4.31
C ARG A 322 -1.13 -7.58 3.90
N THR A 323 -0.98 -7.22 2.62
CA THR A 323 0.29 -6.76 2.04
C THR A 323 0.91 -5.61 2.84
N HIS A 324 0.09 -4.62 3.26
CA HIS A 324 0.64 -3.47 3.98
C HIS A 324 0.95 -3.75 5.44
N ALA A 325 0.31 -4.75 6.06
CA ALA A 325 0.77 -5.27 7.36
C ALA A 325 2.15 -5.92 7.24
N SER A 326 2.41 -6.71 6.18
CA SER A 326 3.74 -7.27 5.93
C SER A 326 4.78 -6.18 5.60
N ILE A 327 4.41 -5.13 4.83
CA ILE A 327 5.30 -3.99 4.55
C ILE A 327 5.66 -3.23 5.85
N ALA A 328 4.70 -3.03 6.74
CA ALA A 328 4.94 -2.43 8.06
C ALA A 328 5.99 -3.23 8.86
N ALA A 329 5.88 -4.57 8.85
CA ALA A 329 6.82 -5.46 9.50
C ALA A 329 8.21 -5.47 8.81
N TYR A 330 8.26 -5.63 7.50
CA TYR A 330 9.49 -5.61 6.74
C TYR A 330 10.27 -4.31 6.94
N SER A 331 9.59 -3.17 6.85
CA SER A 331 10.20 -1.84 7.03
C SER A 331 10.71 -1.58 8.45
N THR A 332 10.25 -2.34 9.42
CA THR A 332 10.69 -2.31 10.82
C THR A 332 11.52 -3.54 11.23
N GLN A 333 11.95 -4.33 10.21
CA GLN A 333 12.85 -5.48 10.36
C GLN A 333 12.28 -6.61 11.24
N ILE A 334 10.98 -6.82 11.21
CA ILE A 334 10.31 -7.92 11.91
C ILE A 334 10.24 -9.13 10.99
N PRO A 335 10.80 -10.31 11.38
CA PRO A 335 10.67 -11.55 10.63
C PRO A 335 9.19 -11.89 10.39
N THR A 336 8.84 -12.06 9.10
CA THR A 336 7.45 -12.08 8.66
C THR A 336 7.16 -13.25 7.74
N LEU A 337 6.11 -14.01 8.04
CA LEU A 337 5.49 -14.98 7.16
C LEU A 337 4.19 -14.41 6.58
N VAL A 338 4.05 -14.45 5.27
CA VAL A 338 2.84 -13.94 4.61
C VAL A 338 1.97 -15.10 4.13
N MET A 339 0.73 -15.18 4.60
CA MET A 339 -0.28 -16.00 3.95
C MET A 339 -0.90 -15.20 2.80
N GLY A 340 -0.41 -15.48 1.58
CA GLY A 340 -0.74 -14.71 0.39
C GLY A 340 -1.73 -15.41 -0.54
N TYR A 341 -2.31 -14.68 -1.49
CA TYR A 341 -3.19 -15.23 -2.54
C TYR A 341 -2.88 -14.67 -3.94
N SER A 342 -1.96 -13.73 -4.06
CA SER A 342 -1.69 -12.97 -5.29
C SER A 342 -0.21 -12.66 -5.49
N VAL A 343 0.13 -12.14 -6.67
CA VAL A 343 1.49 -11.74 -7.06
C VAL A 343 2.15 -10.76 -6.08
N LYS A 344 1.39 -9.90 -5.40
CA LYS A 344 1.90 -8.84 -4.51
C LYS A 344 2.84 -9.38 -3.42
N ALA A 345 2.38 -10.38 -2.68
CA ALA A 345 3.18 -10.97 -1.61
C ALA A 345 4.43 -11.67 -2.15
N ARG A 346 4.27 -12.40 -3.25
CA ARG A 346 5.36 -13.14 -3.91
C ARG A 346 6.43 -12.20 -4.47
N GLY A 347 6.02 -11.17 -5.20
CA GLY A 347 6.93 -10.19 -5.79
C GLY A 347 7.72 -9.42 -4.74
N ILE A 348 7.06 -8.94 -3.67
CA ILE A 348 7.75 -8.24 -2.58
C ILE A 348 8.73 -9.17 -1.87
N ALA A 349 8.37 -10.43 -1.57
CA ALA A 349 9.27 -11.39 -0.94
C ALA A 349 10.47 -11.72 -1.85
N ARG A 350 10.25 -11.88 -3.16
CA ARG A 350 11.33 -12.08 -4.14
C ARG A 350 12.30 -10.91 -4.14
N ASP A 351 11.81 -9.68 -4.11
CA ASP A 351 12.65 -8.48 -4.12
C ASP A 351 13.44 -8.31 -2.82
N LEU A 352 12.87 -8.74 -1.68
CA LEU A 352 13.53 -8.65 -0.38
C LEU A 352 14.53 -9.77 -0.13
N PHE A 353 14.23 -11.00 -0.53
CA PHE A 353 14.98 -12.20 -0.15
C PHE A 353 15.60 -12.98 -1.34
N GLY A 354 15.37 -12.52 -2.57
CA GLY A 354 15.81 -13.22 -3.79
C GLY A 354 14.85 -14.33 -4.25
N ASN A 355 13.93 -14.78 -3.39
CA ASN A 355 12.87 -15.74 -3.69
C ASN A 355 11.67 -15.56 -2.74
N GLU A 356 10.55 -16.19 -3.06
CA GLU A 356 9.34 -16.17 -2.22
C GLU A 356 9.20 -17.42 -1.32
N GLU A 357 10.03 -18.45 -1.52
CA GLU A 357 9.97 -19.72 -0.78
C GLU A 357 10.20 -19.47 0.71
N HIS A 358 9.42 -20.13 1.56
CA HIS A 358 9.39 -19.97 3.02
C HIS A 358 8.88 -18.64 3.56
N TYR A 359 8.88 -17.56 2.77
CA TYR A 359 8.38 -16.23 3.19
C TYR A 359 6.92 -16.02 2.86
N VAL A 360 6.41 -16.70 1.82
CA VAL A 360 5.00 -16.64 1.40
C VAL A 360 4.41 -18.04 1.35
N LEU A 361 3.35 -18.26 2.12
CA LEU A 361 2.52 -19.45 2.05
C LEU A 361 1.24 -19.10 1.27
N PRO A 362 1.08 -19.59 0.01
CA PRO A 362 -0.15 -19.34 -0.73
C PRO A 362 -1.35 -20.03 -0.06
N VAL A 363 -2.42 -19.29 0.24
CA VAL A 363 -3.61 -19.88 0.88
C VAL A 363 -4.24 -20.99 0.04
N GLN A 364 -4.08 -20.92 -1.29
CA GLN A 364 -4.55 -21.95 -2.23
C GLN A 364 -3.74 -23.26 -2.13
N SER A 365 -2.56 -23.24 -1.52
CA SER A 365 -1.71 -24.43 -1.37
C SER A 365 -1.93 -25.18 -0.06
N LEU A 366 -2.76 -24.68 0.84
CA LEU A 366 -3.09 -25.33 2.11
C LEU A 366 -3.74 -26.70 1.87
N GLN A 367 -3.10 -27.75 2.37
CA GLN A 367 -3.57 -29.13 2.29
C GLN A 367 -3.87 -29.72 3.66
N GLN A 368 -3.14 -29.28 4.68
CA GLN A 368 -3.23 -29.78 6.05
C GLN A 368 -3.47 -28.63 7.04
N GLY A 369 -4.09 -28.95 8.18
CA GLY A 369 -4.37 -27.94 9.20
C GLY A 369 -3.14 -27.36 9.90
N ASN A 370 -1.95 -27.89 9.66
CA ASN A 370 -0.68 -27.47 10.27
C ASN A 370 0.35 -26.92 9.24
N ASP A 371 -0.05 -26.61 8.02
CA ASP A 371 0.88 -26.09 7.02
C ASP A 371 1.44 -24.72 7.41
N LEU A 372 0.58 -23.82 7.96
CA LEU A 372 1.02 -22.53 8.49
C LEU A 372 1.96 -22.70 9.70
N LEU A 373 1.69 -23.65 10.56
CA LEU A 373 2.57 -23.99 11.69
C LEU A 373 3.95 -24.40 11.21
N LYS A 374 4.05 -25.30 10.22
CA LYS A 374 5.34 -25.73 9.65
C LYS A 374 6.12 -24.55 9.06
N ALA A 375 5.44 -23.68 8.32
CA ALA A 375 6.05 -22.48 7.76
C ALA A 375 6.52 -21.51 8.86
N PHE A 376 5.76 -21.36 9.93
CA PHE A 376 6.16 -20.53 11.09
C PHE A 376 7.35 -21.13 11.85
N GLN A 377 7.42 -22.45 12.03
CA GLN A 377 8.58 -23.11 12.63
C GLN A 377 9.86 -22.88 11.84
N TRP A 378 9.77 -22.90 10.50
CA TRP A 378 10.90 -22.51 9.66
C TRP A 378 11.32 -21.06 9.92
N LEU A 379 10.37 -20.13 9.97
CA LEU A 379 10.64 -18.70 10.28
C LEU A 379 11.34 -18.55 11.64
N GLN A 380 10.89 -19.29 12.68
CA GLN A 380 11.50 -19.26 14.00
C GLN A 380 12.97 -19.75 13.98
N THR A 381 13.25 -20.84 13.27
CA THR A 381 14.60 -21.41 13.22
C THR A 381 15.57 -20.55 12.42
N HIS A 382 15.08 -19.67 11.54
CA HIS A 382 15.90 -18.75 10.71
C HIS A 382 15.83 -17.28 11.18
N GLU A 383 15.32 -17.02 12.41
CA GLU A 383 15.15 -15.66 12.92
C GLU A 383 16.41 -14.81 12.81
N ASP A 384 17.56 -15.32 13.30
CA ASP A 384 18.82 -14.57 13.33
C ASP A 384 19.36 -14.27 11.92
N GLU A 385 19.23 -15.20 10.99
CA GLU A 385 19.63 -15.01 9.59
C GLU A 385 18.78 -13.93 8.92
N ILE A 386 17.46 -13.97 9.12
CA ILE A 386 16.52 -12.99 8.57
C ILE A 386 16.79 -11.61 9.16
N ARG A 387 16.99 -11.51 10.47
CA ARG A 387 17.32 -10.24 11.12
C ARG A 387 18.67 -9.70 10.65
N LYS A 388 19.68 -10.55 10.45
CA LYS A 388 20.97 -10.16 9.88
C LYS A 388 20.80 -9.64 8.45
N HIS A 389 20.01 -10.33 7.64
CA HIS A 389 19.69 -9.90 6.28
C HIS A 389 19.02 -8.52 6.27
N TYR A 390 18.00 -8.30 7.09
CA TYR A 390 17.33 -7.00 7.19
C TYR A 390 18.28 -5.86 7.56
N ARG A 391 19.15 -6.07 8.54
CA ARG A 391 20.13 -5.03 8.96
C ARG A 391 21.01 -4.56 7.79
N THR A 392 21.34 -5.45 6.87
CA THR A 392 22.19 -5.14 5.71
C THR A 392 21.39 -4.58 4.54
N PHE A 393 20.24 -5.18 4.25
CA PHE A 393 19.46 -4.93 3.03
C PHE A 393 18.51 -3.73 3.15
N MET A 394 17.77 -3.62 4.27
CA MET A 394 16.68 -2.67 4.41
C MET A 394 17.09 -1.20 4.28
N PRO A 395 18.24 -0.72 4.77
CA PRO A 395 18.62 0.68 4.60
C PRO A 395 18.67 1.12 3.14
N GLY A 396 19.27 0.31 2.26
CA GLY A 396 19.32 0.56 0.82
C GLY A 396 17.95 0.48 0.15
N TYR A 397 17.13 -0.50 0.54
CA TYR A 397 15.79 -0.70 0.02
C TYR A 397 14.85 0.48 0.36
N LEU A 398 14.91 0.97 1.60
CA LEU A 398 14.17 2.15 2.03
C LEU A 398 14.64 3.43 1.31
N ALA A 399 15.94 3.61 1.13
CA ALA A 399 16.49 4.74 0.38
C ALA A 399 16.00 4.72 -1.09
N LYS A 400 15.97 3.53 -1.71
CA LYS A 400 15.44 3.37 -3.07
C LYS A 400 13.96 3.77 -3.16
N THR A 401 13.14 3.46 -2.16
CA THR A 401 11.73 3.89 -2.12
C THR A 401 11.61 5.42 -2.17
N PHE A 402 12.45 6.13 -1.43
CA PHE A 402 12.45 7.60 -1.42
C PHE A 402 12.85 8.19 -2.78
N GLN A 403 13.73 7.54 -3.52
CA GLN A 403 14.14 7.94 -4.87
C GLN A 403 12.98 7.92 -5.88
N ALA A 404 11.93 7.13 -5.65
CA ALA A 404 10.72 7.17 -6.49
C ALA A 404 10.07 8.56 -6.48
N GLY A 405 10.01 9.22 -5.32
CA GLY A 405 9.52 10.58 -5.19
C GLY A 405 10.39 11.60 -5.94
N GLN A 406 11.71 11.39 -5.95
CA GLN A 406 12.65 12.23 -6.70
C GLN A 406 12.45 12.07 -8.22
N LEU A 407 12.34 10.82 -8.71
CA LEU A 407 12.05 10.57 -10.12
C LEU A 407 10.70 11.19 -10.55
N LEU A 408 9.66 11.07 -9.73
CA LEU A 408 8.35 11.64 -10.02
C LEU A 408 8.42 13.16 -10.28
N GLN A 409 9.29 13.87 -9.57
CA GLN A 409 9.47 15.31 -9.71
C GLN A 409 10.20 15.72 -11.02
N THR A 410 10.81 14.76 -11.71
CA THR A 410 11.53 15.01 -12.97
C THR A 410 10.71 14.64 -14.22
N LEU A 411 9.55 13.99 -14.05
CA LEU A 411 8.67 13.60 -15.15
C LEU A 411 7.90 14.81 -15.70
#